data_ffc95a896f57ba5cda53665133b6389f
#
_entry.id   ffc95a896f57ba5cda53665133b6389f
#
_cell.length_a   1.000
_cell.length_b   1.000
_cell.length_c   1.000
_cell.angle_alpha   90.00
_cell.angle_beta   90.00
_cell.angle_gamma   90.00
#
_symmetry.space_group_name_H-M   'P 1'
#
loop_
_entity.id
_entity.type
_entity.pdbx_description
1 polymer ?
#
loop_
_entity_poly.entity_id
_entity_poly.type
_entity_poly.pdbx_seq_one_letter_code
_entity_poly.pdbx_strand_id
1 'polypeptide(L)'
;MRFARATAAVRVPATSGNLGPGFDSMGMAHNLWDEVHVRLTTGATRVVIQGQGRASLPTDESHLIVRAMRRGFQAAGLPEAGIELTCRNGIYQGRGLGSSAAAVVAGLLLVRGLVDHPEEFDDAAVLSLATGFEGHPDNAAPALHGGIVLSWVKDDPGRAAPPAEPGAGEASGPAGADGFAHADGPAPPGEAGEGSPSPAVGVARIEVAPEVRTTLLVPNAELATREARSVLPSEVPH
;
A
#
# COMPACT_ATOMS: atom_id res chain seq x y z
N MET A 1 2.59 23.20 -7.03
CA MET A 1 3.16 22.47 -8.20
C MET A 1 2.24 22.59 -9.42
N ARG A 2 2.75 22.30 -10.62
CA ARG A 2 1.98 22.20 -11.87
C ARG A 2 2.51 21.04 -12.70
N PHE A 3 1.73 20.55 -13.65
CA PHE A 3 2.21 19.55 -14.59
C PHE A 3 3.29 20.14 -15.52
N ALA A 4 4.44 19.49 -15.56
CA ALA A 4 5.54 19.81 -16.48
C ALA A 4 5.63 18.81 -17.64
N ARG A 5 5.05 17.63 -17.46
CA ARG A 5 5.05 16.55 -18.44
C ARG A 5 3.66 15.94 -18.58
N ALA A 6 3.34 15.46 -19.77
CA ALA A 6 2.10 14.72 -20.02
C ALA A 6 2.28 13.21 -19.85
N THR A 7 3.50 12.71 -19.71
CA THR A 7 3.80 11.28 -19.59
C THR A 7 4.85 11.02 -18.51
N ALA A 8 4.70 9.91 -17.81
CA ALA A 8 5.69 9.38 -16.89
C ALA A 8 5.65 7.84 -16.92
N ALA A 9 6.72 7.22 -16.44
CA ALA A 9 6.81 5.78 -16.29
C ALA A 9 7.54 5.45 -15.00
N VAL A 10 7.14 4.33 -14.36
CA VAL A 10 7.73 3.85 -13.13
C VAL A 10 7.81 2.33 -13.15
N ARG A 11 8.79 1.80 -12.43
CA ARG A 11 8.93 0.39 -12.14
C ARG A 11 9.02 0.21 -10.64
N VAL A 12 8.14 -0.62 -10.05
CA VAL A 12 8.04 -0.80 -8.60
C VAL A 12 8.16 -2.29 -8.26
N PRO A 13 8.96 -2.66 -7.26
CA PRO A 13 9.18 -4.06 -6.91
C PRO A 13 8.04 -4.64 -6.06
N ALA A 14 7.91 -5.97 -6.11
CA ALA A 14 7.19 -6.74 -5.11
C ALA A 14 7.86 -6.62 -3.75
N THR A 15 7.09 -6.79 -2.68
CA THR A 15 7.60 -6.71 -1.32
C THR A 15 7.02 -7.81 -0.43
N SER A 16 7.76 -8.16 0.63
CA SER A 16 7.23 -8.89 1.78
C SER A 16 7.38 -8.02 3.01
N GLY A 17 6.26 -7.75 3.68
CA GLY A 17 6.21 -7.08 4.97
C GLY A 17 6.20 -8.07 6.13
N ASN A 18 6.13 -7.56 7.36
CA ASN A 18 6.01 -8.36 8.57
C ASN A 18 7.15 -9.39 8.76
N LEU A 19 8.39 -9.01 8.45
CA LEU A 19 9.53 -9.91 8.51
C LEU A 19 9.95 -10.20 9.97
N GLY A 20 9.81 -11.46 10.40
CA GLY A 20 10.23 -11.92 11.72
C GLY A 20 9.59 -11.08 12.85
N PRO A 21 10.40 -10.54 13.78
CA PRO A 21 9.88 -9.72 14.88
C PRO A 21 9.47 -8.30 14.47
N GLY A 22 9.65 -7.91 13.20
CA GLY A 22 9.36 -6.58 12.66
C GLY A 22 7.93 -6.44 12.12
N PHE A 23 6.93 -6.90 12.87
CA PHE A 23 5.52 -6.80 12.50
C PHE A 23 5.13 -5.32 12.28
N ASP A 24 4.41 -5.03 11.17
CA ASP A 24 4.03 -3.69 10.71
C ASP A 24 5.20 -2.71 10.51
N SER A 25 6.46 -3.17 10.63
CA SER A 25 7.64 -2.28 10.60
C SER A 25 8.71 -2.72 9.61
N MET A 26 8.94 -4.01 9.42
CA MET A 26 10.04 -4.51 8.60
C MET A 26 9.55 -5.15 7.31
N GLY A 27 10.11 -4.71 6.19
CA GLY A 27 9.81 -5.27 4.89
C GLY A 27 11.04 -5.37 3.99
N MET A 28 10.89 -6.16 2.92
CA MET A 28 11.94 -6.41 1.95
C MET A 28 11.39 -6.34 0.53
N ALA A 29 12.14 -5.71 -0.38
CA ALA A 29 11.85 -5.69 -1.80
C ALA A 29 12.43 -6.93 -2.51
N HIS A 30 11.71 -7.40 -3.53
CA HIS A 30 12.09 -8.56 -4.34
C HIS A 30 12.34 -8.18 -5.80
N ASN A 31 13.11 -8.98 -6.51
CA ASN A 31 13.36 -8.79 -7.95
C ASN A 31 12.20 -9.33 -8.81
N LEU A 32 10.99 -8.90 -8.49
CA LEU A 32 9.76 -9.12 -9.24
C LEU A 32 9.06 -7.76 -9.34
N TRP A 33 8.59 -7.36 -10.52
CA TRP A 33 8.28 -5.96 -10.78
C TRP A 33 6.95 -5.77 -11.48
N ASP A 34 6.31 -4.64 -11.16
CA ASP A 34 5.27 -4.03 -11.99
C ASP A 34 5.86 -2.82 -12.71
N GLU A 35 5.50 -2.64 -13.97
CA GLU A 35 5.87 -1.48 -14.80
C GLU A 35 4.60 -0.73 -15.19
N VAL A 36 4.57 0.57 -14.93
CA VAL A 36 3.40 1.41 -15.16
C VAL A 36 3.78 2.64 -15.97
N HIS A 37 3.04 2.88 -17.04
CA HIS A 37 3.16 4.07 -17.86
C HIS A 37 1.88 4.88 -17.74
N VAL A 38 1.99 6.19 -17.61
CA VAL A 38 0.86 7.12 -17.60
C VAL A 38 0.98 8.12 -18.74
N ARG A 39 -0.17 8.49 -19.29
CA ARG A 39 -0.36 9.66 -20.14
C ARG A 39 -1.55 10.46 -19.62
N LEU A 40 -1.32 11.73 -19.32
CA LEU A 40 -2.40 12.68 -19.00
C LEU A 40 -3.19 13.04 -20.26
N THR A 41 -4.49 13.17 -20.12
CA THR A 41 -5.42 13.48 -21.21
C THR A 41 -6.52 14.42 -20.71
N THR A 42 -7.31 14.95 -21.64
CA THR A 42 -8.55 15.71 -21.34
C THR A 42 -9.79 14.81 -21.34
N GLY A 43 -9.62 13.53 -21.69
CA GLY A 43 -10.71 12.54 -21.75
C GLY A 43 -10.94 11.81 -20.42
N ALA A 44 -11.78 10.80 -20.47
CA ALA A 44 -12.04 9.91 -19.34
C ALA A 44 -10.82 9.03 -19.01
N THR A 45 -10.72 8.62 -17.77
CA THR A 45 -9.70 7.68 -17.31
C THR A 45 -9.88 6.30 -17.97
N ARG A 46 -8.77 5.71 -18.39
CA ARG A 46 -8.71 4.36 -18.95
C ARG A 46 -7.47 3.64 -18.46
N VAL A 47 -7.62 2.37 -18.08
CA VAL A 47 -6.52 1.50 -17.66
C VAL A 47 -6.44 0.28 -18.58
N VAL A 48 -5.25 0.00 -19.09
CA VAL A 48 -4.94 -1.21 -19.86
C VAL A 48 -4.00 -2.06 -19.02
N ILE A 49 -4.37 -3.30 -18.73
CA ILE A 49 -3.63 -4.22 -17.88
C ILE A 49 -3.12 -5.40 -18.69
N GLN A 50 -1.82 -5.69 -18.56
CA GLN A 50 -1.13 -6.84 -19.12
C GLN A 50 -0.49 -7.64 -17.97
N GLY A 51 -0.48 -8.97 -18.06
CA GLY A 51 0.08 -9.82 -17.00
C GLY A 51 -0.91 -10.12 -15.88
N GLN A 52 -0.46 -10.04 -14.63
CA GLN A 52 -1.25 -10.40 -13.46
C GLN A 52 -2.42 -9.44 -13.25
N GLY A 53 -3.57 -9.97 -12.82
CA GLY A 53 -4.77 -9.17 -12.55
C GLY A 53 -5.52 -8.67 -13.79
N ARG A 54 -5.12 -9.05 -15.03
CA ARG A 54 -5.76 -8.59 -16.26
C ARG A 54 -7.27 -8.82 -16.32
N ALA A 55 -7.75 -9.91 -15.73
CA ALA A 55 -9.15 -10.30 -15.76
C ALA A 55 -9.95 -9.86 -14.53
N SER A 56 -9.29 -9.37 -13.48
CA SER A 56 -9.91 -9.11 -12.18
C SER A 56 -9.79 -7.68 -11.68
N LEU A 57 -8.73 -6.94 -12.09
CA LEU A 57 -8.55 -5.57 -11.63
C LEU A 57 -9.44 -4.59 -12.41
N PRO A 58 -9.93 -3.52 -11.77
CA PRO A 58 -10.70 -2.46 -12.42
C PRO A 58 -9.91 -1.78 -13.55
N THR A 59 -10.63 -1.23 -14.55
CA THR A 59 -10.01 -0.52 -15.69
C THR A 59 -10.44 0.94 -15.80
N ASP A 60 -10.96 1.50 -14.69
CA ASP A 60 -11.54 2.82 -14.56
C ASP A 60 -10.97 3.60 -13.35
N GLU A 61 -11.67 4.61 -12.88
CA GLU A 61 -11.29 5.45 -11.72
C GLU A 61 -11.13 4.66 -10.40
N SER A 62 -11.73 3.49 -10.28
CA SER A 62 -11.62 2.63 -9.08
C SER A 62 -10.29 1.87 -9.01
N HIS A 63 -9.50 1.87 -10.09
CA HIS A 63 -8.19 1.22 -10.11
C HIS A 63 -7.25 1.84 -9.08
N LEU A 64 -6.57 1.02 -8.26
CA LEU A 64 -5.80 1.49 -7.11
C LEU A 64 -4.69 2.49 -7.48
N ILE A 65 -3.99 2.29 -8.60
CA ILE A 65 -2.99 3.24 -9.10
C ILE A 65 -3.63 4.59 -9.43
N VAL A 66 -4.82 4.61 -10.05
CA VAL A 66 -5.56 5.84 -10.36
C VAL A 66 -5.94 6.56 -9.07
N ARG A 67 -6.49 5.86 -8.08
CA ARG A 67 -6.83 6.42 -6.78
C ARG A 67 -5.61 7.01 -6.07
N ALA A 68 -4.47 6.32 -6.10
CA ALA A 68 -3.21 6.83 -5.56
C ALA A 68 -2.75 8.10 -6.30
N MET A 69 -2.86 8.14 -7.64
CA MET A 69 -2.56 9.34 -8.42
C MET A 69 -3.49 10.50 -8.06
N ARG A 70 -4.82 10.27 -7.92
CA ARG A 70 -5.79 11.29 -7.49
C ARG A 70 -5.41 11.87 -6.12
N ARG A 71 -5.07 11.00 -5.15
CA ARG A 71 -4.59 11.46 -3.84
C ARG A 71 -3.29 12.27 -3.95
N GLY A 72 -2.37 11.84 -4.82
CA GLY A 72 -1.13 12.57 -5.10
C GLY A 72 -1.40 13.94 -5.77
N PHE A 73 -2.33 14.03 -6.73
CA PHE A 73 -2.73 15.30 -7.34
C PHE A 73 -3.29 16.26 -6.28
N GLN A 74 -4.18 15.78 -5.42
CA GLN A 74 -4.73 16.56 -4.33
C GLN A 74 -3.64 17.08 -3.38
N ALA A 75 -2.72 16.20 -2.94
CA ALA A 75 -1.64 16.56 -2.04
C ALA A 75 -0.66 17.58 -2.66
N ALA A 76 -0.43 17.49 -3.98
CA ALA A 76 0.43 18.41 -4.72
C ALA A 76 -0.28 19.70 -5.21
N GLY A 77 -1.59 19.84 -4.94
CA GLY A 77 -2.38 20.98 -5.41
C GLY A 77 -2.52 21.05 -6.94
N LEU A 78 -2.54 19.88 -7.61
CA LEU A 78 -2.63 19.79 -9.05
C LEU A 78 -4.09 19.76 -9.53
N PRO A 79 -4.38 20.28 -10.72
CA PRO A 79 -5.71 20.18 -11.30
C PRO A 79 -6.06 18.74 -11.69
N GLU A 80 -7.35 18.45 -11.78
CA GLU A 80 -7.85 17.19 -12.33
C GLU A 80 -7.46 17.05 -13.81
N ALA A 81 -7.08 15.84 -14.20
CA ALA A 81 -6.77 15.45 -15.57
C ALA A 81 -7.25 14.03 -15.84
N GLY A 82 -7.59 13.71 -17.06
CA GLY A 82 -7.84 12.33 -17.48
C GLY A 82 -6.54 11.52 -17.41
N ILE A 83 -6.66 10.25 -17.07
CA ILE A 83 -5.52 9.35 -16.86
C ILE A 83 -5.62 8.16 -17.81
N GLU A 84 -4.66 7.99 -18.70
CA GLU A 84 -4.48 6.76 -19.44
C GLU A 84 -3.29 6.00 -18.87
N LEU A 85 -3.56 4.82 -18.27
CA LEU A 85 -2.54 3.93 -17.72
C LEU A 85 -2.33 2.71 -18.63
N THR A 86 -1.06 2.30 -18.75
CA THR A 86 -0.69 0.98 -19.24
C THR A 86 0.12 0.28 -18.16
N CYS A 87 -0.44 -0.79 -17.59
CA CYS A 87 0.17 -1.58 -16.54
C CYS A 87 0.69 -2.91 -17.09
N ARG A 88 1.95 -3.25 -16.82
CA ARG A 88 2.54 -4.56 -17.06
C ARG A 88 2.85 -5.18 -15.72
N ASN A 89 1.92 -5.99 -15.23
CA ASN A 89 1.98 -6.53 -13.87
C ASN A 89 2.68 -7.88 -13.86
N GLY A 90 3.84 -7.94 -13.20
CA GLY A 90 4.53 -9.18 -12.86
C GLY A 90 4.18 -9.68 -11.46
N ILE A 91 3.69 -8.79 -10.58
CA ILE A 91 3.41 -9.11 -9.17
C ILE A 91 2.05 -9.81 -9.05
N TYR A 92 2.03 -10.99 -8.43
CA TYR A 92 0.80 -11.74 -8.20
C TYR A 92 -0.06 -11.05 -7.13
N GLN A 93 -1.37 -10.94 -7.41
CA GLN A 93 -2.34 -10.35 -6.48
C GLN A 93 -2.68 -11.31 -5.34
N GLY A 94 -2.90 -10.78 -4.12
CA GLY A 94 -3.40 -11.56 -2.98
C GLY A 94 -2.50 -12.70 -2.50
N ARG A 95 -1.17 -12.62 -2.74
CA ARG A 95 -0.22 -13.70 -2.42
C ARG A 95 0.92 -13.27 -1.49
N GLY A 96 0.70 -12.22 -0.70
CA GLY A 96 1.70 -11.73 0.24
C GLY A 96 2.90 -11.04 -0.41
N LEU A 97 2.75 -10.57 -1.66
CA LEU A 97 3.82 -9.93 -2.45
C LEU A 97 3.73 -8.39 -2.48
N GLY A 98 2.94 -7.80 -1.61
CA GLY A 98 2.81 -6.34 -1.50
C GLY A 98 2.27 -5.67 -2.76
N SER A 99 1.43 -6.37 -3.56
CA SER A 99 0.92 -5.82 -4.83
C SER A 99 0.08 -4.55 -4.65
N SER A 100 -0.65 -4.41 -3.54
CA SER A 100 -1.40 -3.21 -3.19
C SER A 100 -0.44 -2.04 -2.92
N ALA A 101 0.53 -2.21 -2.04
CA ALA A 101 1.54 -1.20 -1.73
C ALA A 101 2.34 -0.79 -2.98
N ALA A 102 2.72 -1.76 -3.82
CA ALA A 102 3.40 -1.49 -5.08
C ALA A 102 2.55 -0.62 -6.01
N ALA A 103 1.24 -0.88 -6.12
CA ALA A 103 0.31 -0.09 -6.91
C ALA A 103 0.18 1.35 -6.38
N VAL A 104 0.04 1.52 -5.06
CA VAL A 104 -0.05 2.85 -4.43
C VAL A 104 1.25 3.63 -4.64
N VAL A 105 2.41 3.03 -4.35
CA VAL A 105 3.72 3.66 -4.56
C VAL A 105 3.92 4.02 -6.03
N ALA A 106 3.54 3.13 -6.97
CA ALA A 106 3.61 3.43 -8.40
C ALA A 106 2.80 4.67 -8.76
N GLY A 107 1.54 4.76 -8.30
CA GLY A 107 0.68 5.92 -8.55
C GLY A 107 1.28 7.23 -8.05
N LEU A 108 1.82 7.25 -6.84
CA LEU A 108 2.44 8.43 -6.24
C LEU A 108 3.76 8.82 -6.95
N LEU A 109 4.58 7.84 -7.32
CA LEU A 109 5.81 8.09 -8.09
C LEU A 109 5.53 8.62 -9.50
N LEU A 110 4.43 8.17 -10.14
CA LEU A 110 3.99 8.74 -11.41
C LEU A 110 3.63 10.21 -11.25
N VAL A 111 2.94 10.61 -10.17
CA VAL A 111 2.66 12.02 -9.88
C VAL A 111 3.96 12.82 -9.77
N ARG A 112 4.94 12.33 -8.99
CA ARG A 112 6.27 12.94 -8.90
C ARG A 112 6.96 13.09 -10.26
N GLY A 113 6.79 12.12 -11.14
CA GLY A 113 7.35 12.17 -12.49
C GLY A 113 6.69 13.20 -13.44
N LEU A 114 5.47 13.66 -13.11
CA LEU A 114 4.69 14.56 -13.95
C LEU A 114 4.83 16.05 -13.57
N VAL A 115 5.34 16.37 -12.38
CA VAL A 115 5.38 17.75 -11.85
C VAL A 115 6.67 18.51 -12.20
N ASP A 116 6.62 19.82 -12.07
CA ASP A 116 7.74 20.73 -12.31
C ASP A 116 8.75 20.77 -11.13
N HIS A 117 8.31 20.48 -9.92
CA HIS A 117 9.12 20.47 -8.70
C HIS A 117 9.04 19.11 -8.01
N PRO A 118 9.64 18.04 -8.58
CA PRO A 118 9.57 16.68 -8.03
C PRO A 118 10.22 16.56 -6.63
N GLU A 119 11.15 17.46 -6.29
CA GLU A 119 11.79 17.56 -4.98
C GLU A 119 10.83 17.95 -3.86
N GLU A 120 9.74 18.67 -4.17
CA GLU A 120 8.70 19.03 -3.22
C GLU A 120 7.73 17.86 -2.96
N PHE A 121 7.70 16.85 -3.84
CA PHE A 121 6.96 15.60 -3.68
C PHE A 121 7.95 14.46 -3.41
N ASP A 122 8.70 14.59 -2.32
CA ASP A 122 9.84 13.75 -1.94
C ASP A 122 9.43 12.35 -1.45
N ASP A 123 10.41 11.53 -1.07
CA ASP A 123 10.16 10.17 -0.58
C ASP A 123 9.35 10.18 0.72
N ALA A 124 9.51 11.19 1.57
CA ALA A 124 8.75 11.31 2.81
C ALA A 124 7.26 11.57 2.51
N ALA A 125 6.96 12.45 1.55
CA ALA A 125 5.60 12.71 1.10
C ALA A 125 4.96 11.48 0.46
N VAL A 126 5.68 10.78 -0.42
CA VAL A 126 5.22 9.54 -1.05
C VAL A 126 4.92 8.48 0.00
N LEU A 127 5.85 8.24 0.94
CA LEU A 127 5.68 7.21 1.97
C LEU A 127 4.56 7.54 2.95
N SER A 128 4.43 8.80 3.35
CA SER A 128 3.34 9.29 4.19
C SER A 128 1.97 9.02 3.56
N LEU A 129 1.81 9.41 2.29
CA LEU A 129 0.58 9.15 1.54
C LEU A 129 0.31 7.65 1.37
N ALA A 130 1.33 6.85 1.01
CA ALA A 130 1.20 5.41 0.84
C ALA A 130 0.78 4.72 2.15
N THR A 131 1.36 5.13 3.28
CA THR A 131 0.98 4.62 4.61
C THR A 131 -0.49 4.95 4.94
N GLY A 132 -1.01 6.08 4.47
CA GLY A 132 -2.43 6.42 4.61
C GLY A 132 -3.38 5.46 3.88
N PHE A 133 -2.93 4.80 2.80
CA PHE A 133 -3.72 3.77 2.10
C PHE A 133 -3.69 2.41 2.80
N GLU A 134 -2.53 2.02 3.32
CA GLU A 134 -2.29 0.65 3.83
C GLU A 134 -2.47 0.55 5.36
N GLY A 135 -2.37 1.68 6.09
CA GLY A 135 -2.37 1.74 7.54
C GLY A 135 -0.99 1.50 8.18
N HIS A 136 -0.06 0.88 7.47
CA HIS A 136 1.30 0.57 7.91
C HIS A 136 2.32 0.70 6.76
N PRO A 137 3.58 1.07 7.04
CA PRO A 137 4.58 1.37 6.02
C PRO A 137 5.42 0.17 5.56
N ASP A 138 5.28 -1.01 6.15
CA ASP A 138 6.18 -2.17 6.02
C ASP A 138 6.32 -2.73 4.59
N ASN A 139 5.31 -2.55 3.74
CA ASN A 139 5.35 -2.88 2.32
C ASN A 139 5.66 -1.66 1.44
N ALA A 140 5.12 -0.48 1.77
CA ALA A 140 5.34 0.74 0.99
C ALA A 140 6.80 1.22 1.07
N ALA A 141 7.43 1.11 2.25
CA ALA A 141 8.81 1.55 2.44
C ALA A 141 9.82 0.74 1.57
N PRO A 142 9.83 -0.59 1.55
CA PRO A 142 10.72 -1.32 0.66
C PRO A 142 10.31 -1.21 -0.81
N ALA A 143 9.03 -1.00 -1.15
CA ALA A 143 8.60 -0.72 -2.52
C ALA A 143 9.21 0.58 -3.06
N LEU A 144 9.36 1.59 -2.20
CA LEU A 144 9.95 2.89 -2.53
C LEU A 144 11.48 2.88 -2.51
N HIS A 145 12.08 2.31 -1.46
CA HIS A 145 13.52 2.42 -1.20
C HIS A 145 14.35 1.22 -1.66
N GLY A 146 13.70 0.08 -1.93
CA GLY A 146 14.38 -1.18 -2.23
C GLY A 146 15.09 -1.79 -1.01
N GLY A 147 15.59 -3.02 -1.15
CA GLY A 147 16.35 -3.71 -0.10
C GLY A 147 15.49 -4.12 1.11
N ILE A 148 16.11 -4.21 2.28
CA ILE A 148 15.42 -4.43 3.56
C ILE A 148 15.29 -3.07 4.27
N VAL A 149 14.08 -2.79 4.73
CA VAL A 149 13.74 -1.50 5.34
C VAL A 149 13.02 -1.73 6.65
N LEU A 150 13.46 -1.04 7.70
CA LEU A 150 12.72 -0.82 8.93
C LEU A 150 12.01 0.53 8.80
N SER A 151 10.71 0.56 9.05
CA SER A 151 9.88 1.76 8.95
C SER A 151 8.89 1.82 10.10
N TRP A 152 8.54 3.02 10.54
CA TRP A 152 7.61 3.21 11.65
C TRP A 152 6.86 4.53 11.49
N VAL A 153 5.63 4.56 11.96
CA VAL A 153 4.87 5.80 12.07
C VAL A 153 5.45 6.58 13.26
N LYS A 154 5.84 7.83 13.00
CA LYS A 154 6.29 8.73 14.06
C LYS A 154 5.10 9.15 14.90
N ASP A 155 5.24 9.10 16.21
CA ASP A 155 4.22 9.62 17.11
C ASP A 155 3.99 11.10 16.80
N ASP A 156 2.74 11.45 16.53
CA ASP A 156 2.30 12.83 16.52
C ASP A 156 1.85 13.16 17.95
N PRO A 157 2.59 14.00 18.70
CA PRO A 157 2.22 14.36 20.08
C PRO A 157 0.86 15.04 20.19
N GLY A 158 0.26 15.46 19.05
CA GLY A 158 -1.10 16.00 18.98
C GLY A 158 -2.17 14.95 18.63
N ARG A 159 -1.78 13.74 18.23
CA ARG A 159 -2.73 12.67 17.91
C ARG A 159 -3.10 11.95 19.21
N ALA A 160 -4.35 12.09 19.64
CA ALA A 160 -4.89 11.27 20.73
C ALA A 160 -4.66 9.79 20.41
N ALA A 161 -4.13 9.03 21.36
CA ALA A 161 -4.07 7.57 21.23
C ALA A 161 -5.46 7.06 20.85
N PRO A 162 -5.60 6.07 19.95
CA PRO A 162 -6.89 5.45 19.70
C PRO A 162 -7.46 5.02 21.07
N PRO A 163 -8.77 5.21 21.31
CA PRO A 163 -9.37 4.79 22.55
C PRO A 163 -9.01 3.31 22.76
N ALA A 164 -8.50 3.00 23.95
CA ALA A 164 -8.26 1.61 24.33
C ALA A 164 -9.59 0.87 24.13
N GLU A 165 -9.56 -0.20 23.37
CA GLU A 165 -10.74 -1.05 23.21
C GLU A 165 -11.27 -1.39 24.62
N PRO A 166 -12.58 -1.23 24.90
CA PRO A 166 -13.12 -1.56 26.21
C PRO A 166 -12.82 -3.04 26.46
N GLY A 167 -12.08 -3.29 27.52
CA GLY A 167 -11.60 -4.61 27.91
C GLY A 167 -12.73 -5.62 27.83
N ALA A 168 -12.47 -6.76 27.24
CA ALA A 168 -13.35 -7.93 27.25
C ALA A 168 -13.63 -8.31 28.71
N GLY A 169 -14.75 -7.81 29.21
CA GLY A 169 -15.30 -8.23 30.49
C GLY A 169 -15.65 -9.72 30.41
N GLU A 170 -15.29 -10.44 31.43
CA GLU A 170 -15.57 -11.86 31.67
C GLU A 170 -17.01 -12.24 31.26
N ALA A 171 -17.15 -13.03 30.22
CA ALA A 171 -18.39 -13.71 29.90
C ALA A 171 -18.23 -15.22 30.20
N SER A 172 -18.53 -15.58 31.42
CA SER A 172 -18.87 -16.98 31.80
C SER A 172 -20.29 -17.28 31.34
N GLY A 173 -20.45 -18.21 30.36
CA GLY A 173 -21.75 -18.76 30.00
C GLY A 173 -21.66 -19.77 28.84
N PRO A 174 -22.40 -20.88 28.87
CA PRO A 174 -22.16 -22.04 28.03
C PRO A 174 -22.73 -21.88 26.59
N ALA A 175 -22.10 -22.62 25.69
CA ALA A 175 -22.38 -22.73 24.27
C ALA A 175 -23.87 -22.93 23.93
N GLY A 176 -24.39 -22.07 23.05
CA GLY A 176 -25.58 -22.29 22.26
C GLY A 176 -25.26 -22.09 20.78
N ALA A 177 -25.43 -23.16 20.01
CA ALA A 177 -25.35 -23.09 18.56
C ALA A 177 -26.53 -22.27 18.02
N ASP A 178 -26.24 -21.55 16.95
CA ASP A 178 -27.11 -20.99 15.91
C ASP A 178 -26.99 -19.46 15.74
N GLY A 179 -26.65 -19.09 14.52
CA GLY A 179 -26.85 -17.74 14.02
C GLY A 179 -25.57 -17.00 13.59
N PHE A 180 -25.07 -17.30 12.39
CA PHE A 180 -24.18 -16.36 11.69
C PHE A 180 -24.96 -15.09 11.36
N ALA A 181 -24.94 -14.12 12.27
CA ALA A 181 -25.30 -12.75 11.95
C ALA A 181 -24.14 -12.13 11.17
N HIS A 182 -24.43 -11.66 9.96
CA HIS A 182 -23.53 -10.81 9.18
C HIS A 182 -23.26 -9.54 10.00
N ALA A 183 -22.13 -9.50 10.70
CA ALA A 183 -21.59 -8.24 11.20
C ALA A 183 -20.99 -7.49 10.01
N ASP A 184 -21.45 -6.26 9.82
CA ASP A 184 -20.95 -5.32 8.83
C ASP A 184 -19.41 -5.29 8.87
N GLY A 185 -18.79 -5.73 7.78
CA GLY A 185 -17.35 -5.78 7.65
C GLY A 185 -16.77 -4.37 7.69
N PRO A 186 -15.54 -4.16 8.26
CA PRO A 186 -14.88 -2.88 8.13
C PRO A 186 -14.68 -2.51 6.66
N ALA A 187 -14.72 -1.21 6.40
CA ALA A 187 -14.62 -0.58 5.10
C ALA A 187 -13.54 -1.19 4.19
N PRO A 188 -13.77 -1.25 2.88
CA PRO A 188 -12.79 -1.76 1.93
C PRO A 188 -11.48 -0.98 2.05
N PRO A 189 -10.31 -1.61 1.78
CA PRO A 189 -9.01 -0.93 1.84
C PRO A 189 -9.05 0.28 0.89
N GLY A 190 -8.95 1.49 1.47
CA GLY A 190 -8.96 2.74 0.70
C GLY A 190 -9.95 3.81 1.15
N GLU A 191 -10.75 3.59 2.17
CA GLU A 191 -11.48 4.67 2.86
C GLU A 191 -10.74 5.11 4.14
N ALA A 192 -9.47 5.50 3.98
CA ALA A 192 -8.91 6.47 4.90
C ALA A 192 -9.66 7.77 4.64
N GLY A 193 -10.41 8.28 5.64
CA GLY A 193 -11.31 9.41 5.52
C GLY A 193 -10.62 10.58 4.81
N GLU A 194 -11.31 11.14 3.83
CA GLU A 194 -10.91 12.37 3.17
C GLU A 194 -10.70 13.44 4.25
N GLY A 195 -9.43 13.83 4.47
CA GLY A 195 -9.08 14.91 5.39
C GLY A 195 -8.19 14.57 6.58
N SER A 196 -7.93 13.31 6.90
CA SER A 196 -6.93 13.00 7.93
C SER A 196 -5.52 13.30 7.44
N PRO A 197 -4.68 14.01 8.21
CA PRO A 197 -3.29 14.23 7.84
C PRO A 197 -2.58 12.89 7.71
N SER A 198 -1.84 12.72 6.61
CA SER A 198 -1.04 11.50 6.39
C SER A 198 0.07 11.43 7.44
N PRO A 199 0.32 10.26 8.04
CA PRO A 199 1.27 10.14 9.15
C PRO A 199 2.70 10.39 8.69
N ALA A 200 3.52 11.04 9.53
CA ALA A 200 4.95 11.09 9.30
C ALA A 200 5.57 9.70 9.53
N VAL A 201 6.43 9.26 8.61
CA VAL A 201 7.06 7.94 8.66
C VAL A 201 8.57 8.07 8.85
N GLY A 202 9.13 7.31 9.78
CA GLY A 202 10.56 7.12 9.91
C GLY A 202 11.01 5.90 9.09
N VAL A 203 12.24 5.95 8.56
CA VAL A 203 12.81 4.89 7.72
C VAL A 203 14.27 4.66 8.08
N ALA A 204 14.67 3.40 8.20
CA ALA A 204 16.06 2.97 8.27
C ALA A 204 16.29 1.80 7.30
N ARG A 205 17.27 1.93 6.42
CA ARG A 205 17.69 0.84 5.52
C ARG A 205 18.62 -0.11 6.26
N ILE A 206 18.44 -1.39 6.05
CA ILE A 206 19.30 -2.45 6.60
C ILE A 206 20.21 -2.93 5.48
N GLU A 207 21.52 -2.81 5.69
CA GLU A 207 22.49 -3.38 4.76
C GLU A 207 22.51 -4.90 4.91
N VAL A 208 22.36 -5.59 3.78
CA VAL A 208 22.36 -7.04 3.71
C VAL A 208 23.70 -7.50 3.18
N ALA A 209 24.34 -8.43 3.88
CA ALA A 209 25.59 -9.03 3.42
C ALA A 209 25.39 -9.66 2.02
N PRO A 210 26.37 -9.51 1.09
CA PRO A 210 26.25 -9.95 -0.30
C PRO A 210 25.99 -11.46 -0.47
N GLU A 211 26.34 -12.24 0.54
CA GLU A 211 26.18 -13.70 0.57
C GLU A 211 24.75 -14.13 0.87
N VAL A 212 23.93 -13.24 1.46
CA VAL A 212 22.53 -13.54 1.79
C VAL A 212 21.72 -13.66 0.50
N ARG A 213 21.04 -14.78 0.36
CA ARG A 213 20.11 -15.07 -0.73
C ARG A 213 18.72 -15.30 -0.14
N THR A 214 17.73 -14.70 -0.74
CA THR A 214 16.34 -14.92 -0.37
C THR A 214 15.67 -15.86 -1.36
N THR A 215 14.88 -16.79 -0.85
CA THR A 215 14.00 -17.64 -1.66
C THR A 215 12.56 -17.28 -1.37
N LEU A 216 11.82 -16.93 -2.40
CA LEU A 216 10.43 -16.55 -2.30
C LEU A 216 9.54 -17.75 -2.64
N LEU A 217 8.73 -18.18 -1.69
CA LEU A 217 7.70 -19.21 -1.89
C LEU A 217 6.36 -18.51 -2.09
N VAL A 218 5.84 -18.57 -3.32
CA VAL A 218 4.56 -17.94 -3.68
C VAL A 218 3.46 -19.02 -3.66
N PRO A 219 2.48 -18.93 -2.75
CA PRO A 219 1.40 -19.92 -2.70
C PRO A 219 0.49 -19.79 -3.93
N ASN A 220 -0.13 -20.91 -4.33
CA ASN A 220 -1.13 -20.90 -5.40
C ASN A 220 -2.49 -20.33 -4.93
N ALA A 221 -2.77 -20.40 -3.61
CA ALA A 221 -3.98 -19.83 -3.03
C ALA A 221 -3.82 -18.32 -2.81
N GLU A 222 -4.89 -17.58 -3.06
CA GLU A 222 -5.00 -16.18 -2.65
C GLU A 222 -5.40 -16.11 -1.17
N LEU A 223 -4.76 -15.24 -0.42
CA LEU A 223 -5.07 -14.98 0.98
C LEU A 223 -4.97 -13.47 1.23
N ALA A 224 -6.08 -12.87 1.59
CA ALA A 224 -6.09 -11.46 1.98
C ALA A 224 -5.35 -11.30 3.32
N THR A 225 -4.53 -10.25 3.45
CA THR A 225 -3.78 -9.94 4.69
C THR A 225 -4.67 -9.91 5.92
N ARG A 226 -5.89 -9.41 5.77
CA ARG A 226 -6.91 -9.36 6.83
C ARG A 226 -7.34 -10.77 7.29
N GLU A 227 -7.57 -11.67 6.35
CA GLU A 227 -7.93 -13.04 6.64
C GLU A 227 -6.78 -13.77 7.33
N ALA A 228 -5.53 -13.55 6.89
CA ALA A 228 -4.35 -14.06 7.56
C ALA A 228 -4.24 -13.55 9.02
N ARG A 229 -4.54 -12.27 9.26
CA ARG A 229 -4.54 -11.69 10.62
C ARG A 229 -5.64 -12.27 11.52
N SER A 230 -6.80 -12.59 10.99
CA SER A 230 -7.93 -13.12 11.78
C SER A 230 -7.71 -14.53 12.36
N VAL A 231 -6.74 -15.29 11.80
CA VAL A 231 -6.39 -16.62 12.31
C VAL A 231 -5.24 -16.62 13.33
N LEU A 232 -4.61 -15.46 13.56
CA LEU A 232 -3.60 -15.33 14.61
C LEU A 232 -4.28 -15.29 15.99
N PRO A 233 -3.73 -15.99 16.99
CA PRO A 233 -4.26 -15.91 18.35
C PRO A 233 -4.08 -14.48 18.90
N SER A 234 -5.07 -14.01 19.66
CA SER A 234 -5.01 -12.70 20.33
C SER A 234 -3.94 -12.63 21.41
N GLU A 235 -3.55 -13.77 21.95
CA GLU A 235 -2.52 -13.91 22.97
C GLU A 235 -1.56 -15.04 22.58
N VAL A 236 -0.26 -14.79 22.72
CA VAL A 236 0.80 -15.78 22.56
C VAL A 236 1.42 -16.03 23.92
N PRO A 237 1.42 -17.27 24.45
CA PRO A 237 2.12 -17.59 25.69
C PRO A 237 3.61 -17.23 25.59
N HIS A 238 4.12 -16.52 26.59
CA HIS A 238 5.55 -16.21 26.71
C HIS A 238 6.33 -17.41 27.24
#